data_73cea3b4241cad5df052bf4d273a0549
#
_entry.id   73cea3b4241cad5df052bf4d273a0549
#
_cell.length_a   1.000
_cell.length_b   1.000
_cell.length_c   1.000
_cell.angle_alpha   90.00
_cell.angle_beta   90.00
_cell.angle_gamma   90.00
#
_symmetry.space_group_name_H-M   'P 1'
#
loop_
_entity.id
_entity.type
_entity.pdbx_description
1 polymer ?
#
loop_
_entity_poly.entity_id
_entity_poly.type
_entity_poly.pdbx_seq_one_letter_code
_entity_poly.pdbx_strand_id
1 'polypeptide(L)'
;MIKGIHAMFYSPAAEEVRAFIRDKLGLPFTDVGDGWLIFDVPDAEIGCHPASSAQHGISFYCDDIHQTVADLKRRGVQFSSGISDEEWGTVTKFMMPGGSEVELYQPKYKRTAATPKSARPPRRRHRKLGKTPKRPSSRK
;
A
#
# COMPACT_ATOMS: atom_id res chain seq x y z
N MET A 1 7.23 13.30 15.54
CA MET A 1 6.63 13.77 14.26
C MET A 1 6.02 12.57 13.55
N ILE A 2 4.76 12.65 13.14
CA ILE A 2 4.07 11.60 12.35
C ILE A 2 4.71 11.54 10.96
N LYS A 3 5.00 10.32 10.46
CA LYS A 3 5.71 10.13 9.18
C LYS A 3 4.87 9.48 8.07
N GLY A 4 3.68 9.02 8.39
CA GLY A 4 2.81 8.36 7.42
C GLY A 4 1.59 7.74 8.08
N ILE A 5 0.86 7.00 7.27
CA ILE A 5 -0.34 6.26 7.65
C ILE A 5 -0.04 4.77 7.53
N HIS A 6 -0.49 4.00 8.51
CA HIS A 6 -0.55 2.55 8.45
C HIS A 6 -2.02 2.14 8.51
N ALA A 7 -2.51 1.54 7.44
CA ALA A 7 -3.88 1.05 7.34
C ALA A 7 -3.89 -0.49 7.40
N MET A 8 -4.94 -1.07 7.97
CA MET A 8 -5.10 -2.51 8.10
C MET A 8 -6.47 -2.96 7.59
N PHE A 9 -6.48 -4.02 6.81
CA PHE A 9 -7.68 -4.78 6.52
C PHE A 9 -7.77 -5.97 7.48
N TYR A 10 -8.84 -6.06 8.22
CA TYR A 10 -9.15 -7.22 9.05
C TYR A 10 -10.11 -8.12 8.30
N SER A 11 -9.72 -9.36 8.04
CA SER A 11 -10.52 -10.31 7.28
C SER A 11 -10.26 -11.73 7.76
N PRO A 12 -11.29 -12.59 7.82
CA PRO A 12 -11.11 -14.02 8.05
C PRO A 12 -10.34 -14.70 6.91
N ALA A 13 -10.27 -14.05 5.73
CA ALA A 13 -9.53 -14.49 4.55
C ALA A 13 -8.25 -13.65 4.35
N ALA A 14 -7.46 -13.41 5.41
CA ALA A 14 -6.34 -12.49 5.38
C ALA A 14 -5.25 -12.88 4.36
N GLU A 15 -5.01 -14.19 4.14
CA GLU A 15 -4.05 -14.66 3.15
C GLU A 15 -4.51 -14.35 1.72
N GLU A 16 -5.79 -14.55 1.43
CA GLU A 16 -6.39 -14.23 0.14
C GLU A 16 -6.40 -12.71 -0.10
N VAL A 17 -6.63 -11.90 0.93
CA VAL A 17 -6.51 -10.44 0.85
C VAL A 17 -5.08 -10.04 0.48
N ARG A 18 -4.06 -10.62 1.11
CA ARG A 18 -2.66 -10.36 0.76
C ARG A 18 -2.33 -10.75 -0.67
N ALA A 19 -2.76 -11.94 -1.09
CA ALA A 19 -2.58 -12.41 -2.46
C ALA A 19 -3.30 -11.50 -3.47
N PHE A 20 -4.52 -11.06 -3.16
CA PHE A 20 -5.29 -10.14 -3.99
C PHE A 20 -4.56 -8.78 -4.17
N ILE A 21 -4.08 -8.18 -3.09
CA ILE A 21 -3.37 -6.89 -3.16
C ILE A 21 -2.07 -7.03 -3.95
N ARG A 22 -1.32 -8.12 -3.76
CA ARG A 22 -0.10 -8.41 -4.50
C ARG A 22 -0.36 -8.66 -5.98
N ASP A 23 -1.28 -9.57 -6.30
CA ASP A 23 -1.41 -10.15 -7.65
C ASP A 23 -2.40 -9.39 -8.51
N LYS A 24 -3.46 -8.83 -7.93
CA LYS A 24 -4.53 -8.12 -8.65
C LYS A 24 -4.33 -6.61 -8.65
N LEU A 25 -4.04 -6.01 -7.50
CA LEU A 25 -3.77 -4.57 -7.40
C LEU A 25 -2.34 -4.22 -7.78
N GLY A 26 -1.39 -5.16 -7.65
CA GLY A 26 -0.01 -4.98 -8.08
C GLY A 26 0.78 -4.03 -7.20
N LEU A 27 0.44 -3.91 -5.92
CA LEU A 27 1.17 -3.05 -5.00
C LEU A 27 2.50 -3.69 -4.59
N PRO A 28 3.60 -2.91 -4.54
CA PRO A 28 4.87 -3.39 -4.02
C PRO A 28 4.76 -3.73 -2.53
N PHE A 29 5.51 -4.71 -2.08
CA PHE A 29 5.42 -5.19 -0.71
C PHE A 29 6.78 -5.60 -0.14
N THR A 30 6.84 -5.68 1.19
CA THR A 30 7.92 -6.30 1.96
C THR A 30 7.35 -7.46 2.76
N ASP A 31 7.91 -8.66 2.62
CA ASP A 31 7.61 -9.77 3.52
C ASP A 31 8.40 -9.56 4.82
N VAL A 32 7.70 -9.38 5.91
CA VAL A 32 8.31 -9.17 7.24
C VAL A 32 8.45 -10.47 8.04
N GLY A 33 8.10 -11.60 7.45
CA GLY A 33 8.22 -12.95 7.97
C GLY A 33 6.92 -13.73 7.89
N ASP A 34 7.02 -15.04 7.68
CA ASP A 34 5.91 -15.99 7.65
C ASP A 34 4.76 -15.64 6.70
N GLY A 35 5.08 -14.99 5.57
CA GLY A 35 4.09 -14.54 4.58
C GLY A 35 3.28 -13.31 5.02
N TRP A 36 3.71 -12.61 6.06
CA TRP A 36 3.10 -11.35 6.45
C TRP A 36 3.58 -10.21 5.56
N LEU A 37 2.77 -9.85 4.58
CA LEU A 37 3.10 -8.82 3.61
C LEU A 37 2.66 -7.43 4.09
N ILE A 38 3.58 -6.48 4.07
CA ILE A 38 3.30 -5.05 4.26
C ILE A 38 3.46 -4.37 2.90
N PHE A 39 2.38 -3.76 2.43
CA PHE A 39 2.33 -3.11 1.12
C PHE A 39 2.74 -1.64 1.22
N ASP A 40 3.61 -1.20 0.33
CA ASP A 40 4.03 0.18 0.23
C ASP A 40 3.07 0.96 -0.68
N VAL A 41 2.44 1.97 -0.09
CA VAL A 41 1.62 2.96 -0.81
C VAL A 41 2.27 4.32 -0.57
N PRO A 42 3.12 4.82 -1.48
CA PRO A 42 3.94 6.01 -1.23
C PRO A 42 3.13 7.30 -1.06
N ASP A 43 1.95 7.37 -1.69
CA ASP A 43 1.04 8.49 -1.60
C ASP A 43 -0.17 8.15 -0.75
N ALA A 44 -0.42 8.96 0.27
CA ALA A 44 -1.62 8.86 1.10
C ALA A 44 -2.14 10.25 1.43
N GLU A 45 -3.45 10.35 1.63
CA GLU A 45 -4.12 11.56 2.10
C GLU A 45 -5.17 11.20 3.14
N ILE A 46 -5.53 12.17 3.99
CA ILE A 46 -6.57 12.02 5.00
C ILE A 46 -7.62 13.08 4.74
N GLY A 47 -8.86 12.64 4.54
CA GLY A 47 -10.04 13.48 4.53
C GLY A 47 -10.82 13.36 5.83
N CYS A 48 -11.51 14.43 6.23
CA CYS A 48 -12.42 14.43 7.35
C CYS A 48 -13.80 14.89 6.86
N HIS A 49 -14.80 14.03 7.03
CA HIS A 49 -16.15 14.28 6.56
C HIS A 49 -17.14 14.26 7.74
N PRO A 50 -18.12 15.19 7.79
CA PRO A 50 -19.18 15.11 8.78
C PRO A 50 -19.95 13.78 8.68
N ALA A 51 -20.21 13.15 9.83
CA ALA A 51 -21.00 11.94 9.92
C ALA A 51 -21.78 11.90 11.24
N SER A 52 -22.85 11.12 11.29
CA SER A 52 -23.69 10.96 12.49
C SER A 52 -23.01 10.12 13.58
N SER A 53 -21.98 9.33 13.22
CA SER A 53 -21.21 8.50 14.16
C SER A 53 -19.73 8.48 13.74
N ALA A 54 -18.85 8.20 14.69
CA ALA A 54 -17.43 8.05 14.42
C ALA A 54 -17.19 6.77 13.61
N GLN A 55 -16.52 6.91 12.47
CA GLN A 55 -16.14 5.81 11.58
C GLN A 55 -14.86 6.15 10.83
N HIS A 56 -14.24 5.15 10.23
CA HIS A 56 -13.11 5.32 9.35
C HIS A 56 -13.27 4.40 8.13
N GLY A 57 -12.66 4.78 7.03
CA GLY A 57 -12.68 4.00 5.81
C GLY A 57 -11.35 4.07 5.08
N ILE A 58 -11.16 3.15 4.16
CA ILE A 58 -10.03 3.12 3.24
C ILE A 58 -10.61 3.16 1.83
N SER A 59 -10.07 4.06 1.01
CA SER A 59 -10.29 4.05 -0.43
C SER A 59 -8.95 4.09 -1.15
N PHE A 60 -8.91 3.55 -2.36
CA PHE A 60 -7.79 3.74 -3.28
C PHE A 60 -8.14 4.84 -4.26
N TYR A 61 -7.13 5.59 -4.71
CA TYR A 61 -7.35 6.58 -5.75
C TYR A 61 -6.51 6.27 -6.99
N CYS A 62 -6.94 6.82 -8.13
CA CYS A 62 -6.26 6.71 -9.41
C CYS A 62 -6.39 8.01 -10.21
N ASP A 63 -5.55 8.14 -11.23
CA ASP A 63 -5.57 9.30 -12.12
C ASP A 63 -6.60 9.17 -13.26
N ASP A 64 -6.91 7.94 -13.68
CA ASP A 64 -7.90 7.61 -14.69
C ASP A 64 -8.73 6.39 -14.24
N ILE A 65 -9.95 6.65 -13.80
CA ILE A 65 -10.82 5.61 -13.23
C ILE A 65 -11.31 4.63 -14.31
N HIS A 66 -11.59 5.10 -15.54
CA HIS A 66 -12.07 4.24 -16.59
C HIS A 66 -11.00 3.24 -17.04
N GLN A 67 -9.77 3.73 -17.24
CA GLN A 67 -8.63 2.87 -17.58
C GLN A 67 -8.31 1.91 -16.42
N THR A 68 -8.29 2.41 -15.19
CA THR A 68 -7.99 1.59 -14.00
C THR A 68 -9.02 0.49 -13.80
N VAL A 69 -10.31 0.79 -13.94
CA VAL A 69 -11.38 -0.21 -13.84
C VAL A 69 -11.25 -1.26 -14.93
N ALA A 70 -10.97 -0.85 -16.18
CA ALA A 70 -10.77 -1.79 -17.29
C ALA A 70 -9.60 -2.74 -17.02
N ASP A 71 -8.48 -2.21 -16.51
CA ASP A 71 -7.28 -2.99 -16.17
C ASP A 71 -7.53 -3.97 -15.02
N LEU A 72 -8.19 -3.52 -13.96
CA LEU A 72 -8.53 -4.36 -12.81
C LEU A 72 -9.54 -5.47 -13.19
N LYS A 73 -10.53 -5.17 -14.02
CA LYS A 73 -11.46 -6.19 -14.55
C LYS A 73 -10.72 -7.27 -15.35
N ARG A 74 -9.74 -6.89 -16.19
CA ARG A 74 -8.90 -7.87 -16.91
C ARG A 74 -8.10 -8.78 -15.97
N ARG A 75 -7.75 -8.29 -14.80
CA ARG A 75 -7.09 -9.08 -13.73
C ARG A 75 -8.06 -9.87 -12.87
N GLY A 76 -9.38 -9.83 -13.18
CA GLY A 76 -10.42 -10.57 -12.49
C GLY A 76 -10.92 -9.91 -11.20
N VAL A 77 -10.75 -8.60 -11.04
CA VAL A 77 -11.37 -7.85 -9.94
C VAL A 77 -12.86 -7.67 -10.24
N GLN A 78 -13.70 -7.98 -9.26
CA GLN A 78 -15.15 -7.81 -9.35
C GLN A 78 -15.55 -6.45 -8.76
N PHE A 79 -16.28 -5.68 -9.54
CA PHE A 79 -16.83 -4.40 -9.11
C PHE A 79 -18.27 -4.58 -8.65
N SER A 80 -18.58 -4.02 -7.49
CA SER A 80 -19.93 -4.09 -6.88
C SER A 80 -20.82 -2.94 -7.29
N SER A 81 -20.25 -1.87 -7.89
CA SER A 81 -21.02 -0.75 -8.42
C SER A 81 -20.51 -0.30 -9.79
N GLY A 82 -21.36 0.42 -10.53
CA GLY A 82 -20.93 1.19 -11.70
C GLY A 82 -20.06 2.39 -11.29
N ILE A 83 -19.47 3.03 -12.31
CA ILE A 83 -18.78 4.31 -12.11
C ILE A 83 -19.84 5.40 -11.98
N SER A 84 -19.79 6.20 -10.92
CA SER A 84 -20.63 7.37 -10.70
C SER A 84 -19.78 8.64 -10.64
N ASP A 85 -20.39 9.74 -11.07
CA ASP A 85 -19.74 11.06 -11.08
C ASP A 85 -20.29 11.91 -9.95
N GLU A 86 -19.44 12.14 -8.93
CA GLU A 86 -19.77 12.91 -7.76
C GLU A 86 -19.14 14.32 -7.86
N GLU A 87 -19.58 15.24 -7.03
CA GLU A 87 -19.07 16.62 -7.03
C GLU A 87 -17.55 16.67 -6.78
N TRP A 88 -17.04 15.83 -5.89
CA TRP A 88 -15.62 15.78 -5.46
C TRP A 88 -14.75 14.83 -6.27
N GLY A 89 -15.33 13.90 -7.00
CA GLY A 89 -14.60 12.91 -7.78
C GLY A 89 -15.49 11.93 -8.50
N THR A 90 -14.88 11.09 -9.31
CA THR A 90 -15.54 9.96 -9.96
C THR A 90 -15.22 8.69 -9.19
N VAL A 91 -16.23 7.88 -8.84
CA VAL A 91 -16.10 6.78 -7.90
C VAL A 91 -16.69 5.48 -8.39
N THR A 92 -16.17 4.38 -7.89
CA THR A 92 -16.73 3.04 -8.00
C THR A 92 -16.28 2.20 -6.79
N LYS A 93 -16.81 0.98 -6.67
CA LYS A 93 -16.45 0.07 -5.60
C LYS A 93 -16.16 -1.32 -6.13
N PHE A 94 -15.22 -2.00 -5.51
CA PHE A 94 -14.86 -3.37 -5.83
C PHE A 94 -14.79 -4.24 -4.57
N MET A 95 -14.90 -5.55 -4.80
CA MET A 95 -14.90 -6.54 -3.74
C MET A 95 -13.49 -7.06 -3.46
N MET A 96 -13.13 -7.10 -2.19
CA MET A 96 -11.96 -7.80 -1.69
C MET A 96 -12.33 -9.22 -1.26
N PRO A 97 -11.40 -10.17 -1.29
CA PRO A 97 -11.61 -11.48 -0.68
C PRO A 97 -12.05 -11.35 0.79
N GLY A 98 -12.98 -12.21 1.21
CA GLY A 98 -13.59 -12.11 2.54
C GLY A 98 -14.79 -11.16 2.65
N GLY A 99 -15.22 -10.56 1.51
CA GLY A 99 -16.47 -9.81 1.40
C GLY A 99 -16.39 -8.33 1.75
N SER A 100 -15.18 -7.77 1.94
CA SER A 100 -15.04 -6.33 2.14
C SER A 100 -15.20 -5.58 0.82
N GLU A 101 -15.99 -4.51 0.85
CA GLU A 101 -16.14 -3.57 -0.26
C GLU A 101 -15.18 -2.39 -0.07
N VAL A 102 -14.46 -2.01 -1.12
CA VAL A 102 -13.50 -0.91 -1.09
C VAL A 102 -13.79 0.06 -2.23
N GLU A 103 -13.73 1.34 -1.92
CA GLU A 103 -13.94 2.39 -2.90
C GLU A 103 -12.66 2.66 -3.70
N LEU A 104 -12.83 2.87 -5.01
CA LEU A 104 -11.83 3.43 -5.91
C LEU A 104 -12.35 4.76 -6.41
N TYR A 105 -11.53 5.82 -6.35
CA TYR A 105 -11.95 7.12 -6.84
C TYR A 105 -10.86 7.84 -7.65
N GLN A 106 -11.32 8.73 -8.51
CA GLN A 106 -10.50 9.70 -9.22
C GLN A 106 -10.88 11.08 -8.72
N PRO A 107 -9.97 11.81 -8.01
CA PRO A 107 -10.27 13.14 -7.49
C PRO A 107 -10.45 14.16 -8.62
N LYS A 108 -11.37 15.09 -8.44
CA LYS A 108 -11.54 16.28 -9.30
C LYS A 108 -10.71 17.49 -8.83
N TYR A 109 -10.15 17.42 -7.62
CA TYR A 109 -9.25 18.43 -7.09
C TYR A 109 -7.79 18.11 -7.42
N LYS A 110 -6.95 19.13 -7.49
CA LYS A 110 -5.50 18.94 -7.63
C LYS A 110 -4.92 18.45 -6.31
N ARG A 111 -4.30 17.26 -6.34
CA ARG A 111 -3.51 16.79 -5.21
C ARG A 111 -2.21 17.57 -5.14
N THR A 112 -1.83 17.98 -3.93
CA THR A 112 -0.48 18.50 -3.69
C THR A 112 0.51 17.37 -3.93
N ALA A 113 1.43 17.53 -4.89
CA ALA A 113 2.46 16.52 -5.14
C ALA A 113 3.21 16.25 -3.84
N ALA A 114 3.33 14.96 -3.48
CA ALA A 114 4.21 14.57 -2.39
C ALA A 114 5.62 15.11 -2.71
N THR A 115 6.22 15.83 -1.77
CA THR A 115 7.62 16.24 -1.91
C THR A 115 8.45 14.99 -2.14
N PRO A 116 9.25 14.89 -3.24
CA PRO A 116 10.03 13.69 -3.49
C PRO A 116 10.84 13.39 -2.24
N LYS A 117 10.63 12.25 -1.61
CA LYS A 117 11.51 11.78 -0.54
C LYS A 117 12.89 11.71 -1.15
N SER A 118 13.83 12.56 -0.71
CA SER A 118 15.23 12.47 -1.10
C SER A 118 15.66 11.02 -1.00
N ALA A 119 16.23 10.48 -2.09
CA ALA A 119 16.64 9.09 -2.17
C ALA A 119 17.41 8.72 -0.91
N ARG A 120 16.91 7.76 -0.17
CA ARG A 120 17.54 7.25 1.05
C ARG A 120 18.93 6.77 0.65
N PRO A 121 20.03 7.31 1.21
CA PRO A 121 21.36 6.87 0.83
C PRO A 121 21.46 5.36 1.08
N PRO A 122 22.19 4.63 0.19
CA PRO A 122 22.31 3.19 0.31
C PRO A 122 22.87 2.84 1.69
N ARG A 123 22.19 1.93 2.41
CA ARG A 123 22.66 1.42 3.70
C ARG A 123 24.11 0.95 3.52
N ARG A 124 25.07 1.62 4.19
CA ARG A 124 26.45 1.16 4.28
C ARG A 124 26.43 -0.27 4.82
N ARG A 125 26.80 -1.24 3.99
CA ARG A 125 27.09 -2.60 4.44
C ARG A 125 28.19 -2.49 5.48
N HIS A 126 27.90 -2.87 6.72
CA HIS A 126 28.92 -3.06 7.75
C HIS A 126 29.92 -4.10 7.21
N ARG A 127 31.09 -3.60 6.82
CA ARG A 127 32.25 -4.43 6.49
C ARG A 127 32.65 -5.14 7.78
N LYS A 128 32.44 -6.47 7.83
CA LYS A 128 32.95 -7.30 8.92
C LYS A 128 34.47 -7.08 8.98
N LEU A 129 34.97 -6.51 10.07
CA LEU A 129 36.38 -6.47 10.34
C LEU A 129 36.89 -7.90 10.43
N GLY A 130 37.85 -8.21 9.56
CA GLY A 130 38.54 -9.50 9.54
C GLY A 130 39.27 -9.74 10.87
N LYS A 131 39.25 -10.99 11.30
CA LYS A 131 39.97 -11.49 12.44
C LYS A 131 41.46 -11.21 12.26
N THR A 132 42.07 -10.55 13.25
CA THR A 132 43.52 -10.39 13.40
C THR A 132 44.18 -11.77 13.49
N PRO A 133 45.30 -12.03 12.80
CA PRO A 133 46.04 -13.28 12.91
C PRO A 133 46.77 -13.35 14.27
N LYS A 134 46.64 -14.48 14.96
CA LYS A 134 47.39 -14.79 16.20
C LYS A 134 48.89 -14.83 15.90
N ARG A 135 49.64 -14.11 16.68
CA ARG A 135 51.10 -14.10 16.74
C ARG A 135 51.63 -15.45 17.31
N PRO A 136 52.62 -16.10 16.70
CA PRO A 136 53.20 -17.32 17.29
C PRO A 136 54.01 -17.02 18.51
N SER A 137 53.83 -17.80 19.60
CA SER A 137 54.64 -17.72 20.80
C SER A 137 55.97 -18.46 20.57
N SER A 138 57.05 -17.72 20.69
CA SER A 138 58.41 -18.30 20.78
C SER A 138 58.63 -18.89 22.18
N ARG A 139 58.87 -20.21 22.25
CA ARG A 139 59.45 -20.86 23.41
C ARG A 139 60.99 -20.68 23.42
N LYS A 140 61.47 -20.29 24.57
CA LYS A 140 62.78 -20.70 25.07
C LYS A 140 62.56 -21.47 26.33
#